data_4a33ba1a9f4d00411be91fa7f41cf210
#
_entry.id   4a33ba1a9f4d00411be91fa7f41cf210
#
_cell.length_a   1.000
_cell.length_b   1.000
_cell.length_c   1.000
_cell.angle_alpha   90.00
_cell.angle_beta   90.00
_cell.angle_gamma   90.00
#
_symmetry.space_group_name_H-M   'P 1'
#
loop_
_entity.id
_entity.type
_entity.pdbx_description
1 polymer ?
#
loop_
_entity_poly.entity_id
_entity_poly.type
_entity_poly.pdbx_seq_one_letter_code
_entity_poly.pdbx_strand_id
1 'polypeptide(L)'
;MPVQRLDTVCLLRPEEVAPSHESLRVLSVFNPGVVAVGEEVGLLVRVAEAPKEARAGFVGLPRYVPGEPYPQIDWLPEEAVEPIDPRVVRLRATGHIRLTFVSHLRWVRLDATGKRVEEVASTPALQPETEWETYGVEDPRITPLDGRYYFTYVAVSPHGACTALASTTDFQHFTRHGIIFPPENKDVLLFPERIGGEYAALHRPNPNTHFHAPEIWIAYSRDLIRWGRHLPLYGGGREWESDRVGGSVPPLRVADGWLEIYHATRRRAPGERGVGTYTAAAMLLHPEQPERILKMGTEPILMPEAEFEREGFVPNVVFPTGAVLHDDHLLLYYGAADTCVGVAELSLQQVLKSLG
;
A
#
# COMPACT_ATOMS: atom_id res chain seq x y z
N MET A 1 1.65 3.94 27.52
CA MET A 1 0.58 2.93 27.64
C MET A 1 0.26 2.44 26.23
N PRO A 2 -0.01 1.16 26.01
CA PRO A 2 -0.35 0.68 24.68
C PRO A 2 -1.60 1.39 24.15
N VAL A 3 -1.62 1.69 22.87
CA VAL A 3 -2.80 2.24 22.19
C VAL A 3 -3.83 1.14 22.07
N GLN A 4 -5.07 1.42 22.47
CA GLN A 4 -6.16 0.45 22.40
C GLN A 4 -7.01 0.71 21.15
N ARG A 5 -7.40 -0.35 20.47
CA ARG A 5 -8.41 -0.28 19.41
C ARG A 5 -9.77 -0.02 20.05
N LEU A 6 -10.47 1.01 19.57
CA LEU A 6 -11.84 1.30 19.96
C LEU A 6 -12.83 0.40 19.20
N ASP A 7 -12.48 0.10 17.92
CA ASP A 7 -13.28 -0.77 17.05
C ASP A 7 -12.40 -1.38 15.95
N THR A 8 -12.85 -2.50 15.39
CA THR A 8 -12.17 -3.19 14.26
C THR A 8 -13.21 -3.87 13.38
N VAL A 9 -13.22 -3.54 12.09
CA VAL A 9 -14.17 -4.07 11.11
C VAL A 9 -13.43 -4.62 9.89
N CYS A 10 -13.82 -5.81 9.42
CA CYS A 10 -13.47 -6.28 8.08
C CYS A 10 -14.48 -5.69 7.09
N LEU A 11 -14.02 -4.72 6.27
CA LEU A 11 -14.87 -3.92 5.39
C LEU A 11 -15.22 -4.61 4.09
N LEU A 12 -14.26 -5.27 3.46
CA LEU A 12 -14.43 -5.83 2.12
C LEU A 12 -13.61 -7.11 1.97
N ARG A 13 -14.25 -8.14 1.44
CA ARG A 13 -13.66 -9.47 1.17
C ARG A 13 -13.61 -9.77 -0.33
N PRO A 14 -12.72 -10.67 -0.79
CA PRO A 14 -12.60 -11.03 -2.20
C PRO A 14 -13.90 -11.49 -2.86
N GLU A 15 -14.73 -12.23 -2.15
CA GLU A 15 -16.02 -12.77 -2.63
C GLU A 15 -17.10 -11.70 -2.87
N GLU A 16 -16.90 -10.48 -2.33
CA GLU A 16 -17.81 -9.34 -2.49
C GLU A 16 -17.47 -8.48 -3.72
N VAL A 17 -16.39 -8.84 -4.44
CA VAL A 17 -15.91 -8.07 -5.60
C VAL A 17 -15.92 -8.94 -6.84
N ALA A 18 -16.66 -8.49 -7.88
CA ALA A 18 -16.69 -9.19 -9.16
C ALA A 18 -15.33 -9.11 -9.89
N PRO A 19 -14.86 -10.15 -10.56
CA PRO A 19 -13.62 -10.10 -11.34
C PRO A 19 -13.72 -9.10 -12.49
N SER A 20 -12.58 -8.53 -12.89
CA SER A 20 -12.50 -7.59 -14.03
C SER A 20 -12.76 -8.26 -15.38
N HIS A 21 -12.53 -9.57 -15.47
CA HIS A 21 -12.75 -10.38 -16.67
C HIS A 21 -13.14 -11.82 -16.30
N GLU A 22 -13.93 -12.50 -17.15
CA GLU A 22 -14.45 -13.85 -16.92
C GLU A 22 -13.37 -14.95 -16.78
N SER A 23 -12.18 -14.73 -17.36
CA SER A 23 -11.03 -15.65 -17.25
C SER A 23 -10.28 -15.54 -15.94
N LEU A 24 -10.61 -14.56 -15.10
CA LEU A 24 -9.96 -14.28 -13.83
C LEU A 24 -10.89 -14.59 -12.65
N ARG A 25 -10.29 -14.72 -11.48
CA ARG A 25 -10.96 -14.74 -10.18
C ARG A 25 -10.28 -13.75 -9.24
N VAL A 26 -11.04 -13.07 -8.42
CA VAL A 26 -10.48 -12.21 -7.37
C VAL A 26 -9.80 -13.09 -6.34
N LEU A 27 -8.54 -12.80 -6.08
CA LEU A 27 -7.70 -13.48 -5.10
C LEU A 27 -7.68 -12.72 -3.78
N SER A 28 -7.55 -11.38 -3.86
CA SER A 28 -7.44 -10.50 -2.71
C SER A 28 -7.98 -9.11 -3.03
N VAL A 29 -8.48 -8.42 -2.00
CA VAL A 29 -8.87 -7.01 -2.00
C VAL A 29 -8.24 -6.35 -0.78
N PHE A 30 -7.30 -5.43 -0.93
CA PHE A 30 -6.49 -4.95 0.19
C PHE A 30 -5.78 -3.62 -0.13
N ASN A 31 -5.04 -3.08 0.85
CA ASN A 31 -4.19 -1.89 0.71
C ASN A 31 -4.89 -0.69 0.02
N PRO A 32 -6.02 -0.18 0.57
CA PRO A 32 -6.78 0.88 -0.05
C PRO A 32 -6.11 2.25 0.09
N GLY A 33 -6.03 3.04 -0.99
CA GLY A 33 -5.88 4.49 -0.86
C GLY A 33 -7.19 5.08 -0.33
N VAL A 34 -7.13 6.04 0.58
CA VAL A 34 -8.28 6.53 1.34
C VAL A 34 -8.42 8.04 1.20
N VAL A 35 -9.65 8.52 1.09
CA VAL A 35 -9.96 9.94 1.02
C VAL A 35 -11.33 10.24 1.62
N ALA A 36 -11.44 11.35 2.35
CA ALA A 36 -12.74 11.91 2.72
C ALA A 36 -13.31 12.72 1.53
N VAL A 37 -14.54 12.43 1.13
CA VAL A 37 -15.27 13.13 0.06
C VAL A 37 -16.59 13.63 0.63
N GLY A 38 -16.65 14.91 1.00
CA GLY A 38 -17.79 15.45 1.75
C GLY A 38 -17.92 14.77 3.11
N GLU A 39 -19.08 14.18 3.37
CA GLU A 39 -19.36 13.42 4.62
C GLU A 39 -19.05 11.91 4.48
N GLU A 40 -18.70 11.44 3.28
CA GLU A 40 -18.44 10.03 2.99
C GLU A 40 -16.94 9.74 2.93
N VAL A 41 -16.58 8.46 2.95
CA VAL A 41 -15.21 7.99 2.74
C VAL A 41 -15.13 7.20 1.43
N GLY A 42 -14.18 7.59 0.59
CA GLY A 42 -13.87 6.89 -0.64
C GLY A 42 -12.57 6.08 -0.55
N LEU A 43 -12.57 4.91 -1.15
CA LEU A 43 -11.40 4.05 -1.21
C LEU A 43 -11.04 3.72 -2.68
N LEU A 44 -9.74 3.81 -3.01
CA LEU A 44 -9.17 3.11 -4.17
C LEU A 44 -8.56 1.81 -3.67
N VAL A 45 -9.28 0.70 -3.85
CA VAL A 45 -8.88 -0.61 -3.32
C VAL A 45 -8.06 -1.36 -4.35
N ARG A 46 -6.89 -1.89 -3.95
CA ARG A 46 -6.16 -2.85 -4.76
C ARG A 46 -6.94 -4.15 -4.84
N VAL A 47 -7.20 -4.61 -6.05
CA VAL A 47 -7.82 -5.92 -6.35
C VAL A 47 -6.79 -6.75 -7.09
N ALA A 48 -6.37 -7.85 -6.49
CA ALA A 48 -5.48 -8.84 -7.09
C ALA A 48 -6.29 -9.98 -7.70
N GLU A 49 -6.00 -10.31 -8.95
CA GLU A 49 -6.72 -11.32 -9.72
C GLU A 49 -5.78 -12.37 -10.30
N ALA A 50 -6.14 -13.63 -10.14
CA ALA A 50 -5.43 -14.78 -10.67
C ALA A 50 -6.24 -15.48 -11.76
N PRO A 51 -5.62 -16.32 -12.61
CA PRO A 51 -6.36 -17.14 -13.56
C PRO A 51 -7.43 -17.99 -12.88
N LYS A 52 -8.63 -18.00 -13.47
CA LYS A 52 -9.74 -18.84 -13.00
C LYS A 52 -9.55 -20.29 -13.37
N GLU A 53 -9.03 -20.54 -14.57
CA GLU A 53 -8.70 -21.85 -15.09
C GLU A 53 -7.44 -22.41 -14.41
N ALA A 54 -7.43 -23.73 -14.16
CA ALA A 54 -6.22 -24.46 -13.79
C ALA A 54 -5.92 -25.50 -14.89
N ARG A 55 -4.68 -25.59 -15.32
CA ARG A 55 -4.20 -26.55 -16.33
C ARG A 55 -3.20 -27.50 -15.70
N ALA A 56 -3.46 -28.80 -15.74
CA ALA A 56 -2.56 -29.79 -15.19
C ALA A 56 -1.17 -29.70 -15.82
N GLY A 57 -0.12 -29.60 -15.00
CA GLY A 57 1.26 -29.47 -15.44
C GLY A 57 1.67 -28.04 -15.90
N PHE A 58 0.78 -27.05 -15.72
CA PHE A 58 1.08 -25.67 -16.12
C PHE A 58 0.78 -24.67 -15.01
N VAL A 59 1.54 -23.60 -14.97
CA VAL A 59 1.29 -22.40 -14.16
C VAL A 59 0.81 -21.27 -15.06
N GLY A 60 -0.35 -20.69 -14.76
CA GLY A 60 -0.90 -19.53 -15.44
C GLY A 60 -0.36 -18.25 -14.80
N LEU A 61 0.33 -17.41 -15.59
CA LEU A 61 0.91 -16.14 -15.17
C LEU A 61 0.26 -14.99 -15.95
N PRO A 62 -0.69 -14.26 -15.33
CA PRO A 62 -1.39 -13.19 -16.01
C PRO A 62 -0.48 -11.96 -16.17
N ARG A 63 -0.75 -11.18 -17.22
CA ARG A 63 -0.11 -9.88 -17.47
C ARG A 63 -1.00 -8.99 -18.32
N TYR A 64 -0.89 -7.71 -18.14
CA TYR A 64 -1.46 -6.73 -19.05
C TYR A 64 -0.51 -6.49 -20.23
N VAL A 65 -1.09 -6.21 -21.39
CA VAL A 65 -0.38 -5.83 -22.61
C VAL A 65 -0.89 -4.46 -23.03
N PRO A 66 -0.02 -3.44 -23.20
CA PRO A 66 -0.45 -2.12 -23.64
C PRO A 66 -1.30 -2.17 -24.90
N GLY A 67 -2.47 -1.53 -24.89
CA GLY A 67 -3.44 -1.51 -25.99
C GLY A 67 -4.44 -2.67 -26.00
N GLU A 68 -4.25 -3.69 -25.19
CA GLU A 68 -5.22 -4.77 -25.02
C GLU A 68 -6.20 -4.45 -23.87
N PRO A 69 -7.49 -4.70 -24.04
CA PRO A 69 -8.51 -4.35 -23.05
C PRO A 69 -8.49 -5.28 -21.81
N TYR A 70 -7.89 -6.47 -21.92
CA TYR A 70 -7.92 -7.49 -20.88
C TYR A 70 -6.54 -8.11 -20.69
N PRO A 71 -6.22 -8.62 -19.49
CA PRO A 71 -4.95 -9.30 -19.26
C PRO A 71 -4.88 -10.63 -20.03
N GLN A 72 -3.69 -10.93 -20.54
CA GLN A 72 -3.34 -12.20 -21.14
C GLN A 72 -2.81 -13.14 -20.06
N ILE A 73 -2.97 -14.46 -20.25
CA ILE A 73 -2.45 -15.49 -19.37
C ILE A 73 -1.40 -16.31 -20.11
N ASP A 74 -0.13 -16.18 -19.68
CA ASP A 74 0.96 -17.01 -20.17
C ASP A 74 0.92 -18.34 -19.41
N TRP A 75 0.71 -19.45 -20.13
CA TRP A 75 0.74 -20.79 -19.57
C TRP A 75 2.13 -21.40 -19.74
N LEU A 76 2.86 -21.57 -18.63
CA LEU A 76 4.19 -22.15 -18.62
C LEU A 76 4.16 -23.54 -17.99
N PRO A 77 4.92 -24.54 -18.49
CA PRO A 77 5.10 -25.81 -17.82
C PRO A 77 5.61 -25.61 -16.38
N GLU A 78 5.14 -26.40 -15.43
CA GLU A 78 5.56 -26.32 -14.02
C GLU A 78 7.08 -26.45 -13.86
N GLU A 79 7.72 -27.29 -14.67
CA GLU A 79 9.18 -27.44 -14.67
C GLU A 79 9.94 -26.19 -15.15
N ALA A 80 9.28 -25.27 -15.86
CA ALA A 80 9.91 -24.02 -16.33
C ALA A 80 9.96 -22.93 -15.26
N VAL A 81 9.27 -23.13 -14.13
CA VAL A 81 9.21 -22.16 -13.03
C VAL A 81 9.70 -22.75 -11.71
N GLU A 82 10.12 -21.88 -10.82
CA GLU A 82 10.47 -22.18 -9.43
C GLU A 82 9.56 -21.35 -8.51
N PRO A 83 8.65 -21.95 -7.74
CA PRO A 83 7.86 -21.22 -6.75
C PRO A 83 8.77 -20.63 -5.66
N ILE A 84 8.61 -19.33 -5.37
CA ILE A 84 9.31 -18.65 -4.28
C ILE A 84 8.37 -18.54 -3.08
N ASP A 85 7.19 -17.99 -3.31
CA ASP A 85 6.07 -17.93 -2.36
C ASP A 85 4.73 -17.93 -3.16
N PRO A 86 3.56 -17.91 -2.51
CA PRO A 86 2.29 -17.92 -3.24
C PRO A 86 2.10 -16.79 -4.25
N ARG A 87 2.80 -15.67 -4.09
CA ARG A 87 2.70 -14.46 -4.95
C ARG A 87 3.64 -14.51 -6.14
N VAL A 88 4.73 -15.25 -6.06
CA VAL A 88 5.91 -15.05 -6.92
C VAL A 88 6.50 -16.37 -7.37
N VAL A 89 6.81 -16.44 -8.65
CA VAL A 89 7.63 -17.52 -9.23
C VAL A 89 8.87 -16.93 -9.90
N ARG A 90 9.95 -17.73 -9.98
CA ARG A 90 11.14 -17.43 -10.78
C ARG A 90 11.11 -18.25 -12.07
N LEU A 91 11.33 -17.62 -13.21
CA LEU A 91 11.50 -18.29 -14.49
C LEU A 91 12.89 -18.93 -14.53
N ARG A 92 12.99 -20.26 -14.66
CA ARG A 92 14.27 -20.98 -14.63
C ARG A 92 15.20 -20.58 -15.79
N ALA A 93 14.62 -20.27 -16.96
CA ALA A 93 15.40 -19.92 -18.15
C ALA A 93 16.12 -18.57 -18.04
N THR A 94 15.55 -17.61 -17.32
CA THR A 94 16.05 -16.22 -17.27
C THR A 94 16.41 -15.75 -15.86
N GLY A 95 15.94 -16.45 -14.82
CA GLY A 95 16.04 -16.01 -13.43
C GLY A 95 15.08 -14.87 -13.05
N HIS A 96 14.28 -14.37 -14.01
CA HIS A 96 13.36 -13.26 -13.77
C HIS A 96 12.18 -13.68 -12.90
N ILE A 97 11.68 -12.73 -12.13
CA ILE A 97 10.51 -12.90 -11.27
C ILE A 97 9.24 -12.61 -12.05
N ARG A 98 8.19 -13.41 -11.82
CA ARG A 98 6.83 -13.17 -12.29
C ARG A 98 5.85 -13.26 -11.11
N LEU A 99 4.83 -12.41 -11.12
CA LEU A 99 3.70 -12.53 -10.20
C LEU A 99 2.74 -13.62 -10.69
N THR A 100 2.06 -14.27 -9.74
CA THR A 100 1.02 -15.27 -10.01
C THR A 100 -0.36 -14.65 -10.21
N PHE A 101 -0.44 -13.33 -10.10
CA PHE A 101 -1.64 -12.51 -10.25
C PHE A 101 -1.30 -11.19 -10.94
N VAL A 102 -2.33 -10.43 -11.32
CA VAL A 102 -2.25 -9.02 -11.71
C VAL A 102 -3.12 -8.19 -10.78
N SER A 103 -2.81 -6.90 -10.66
CA SER A 103 -3.59 -5.99 -9.81
C SER A 103 -4.13 -4.80 -10.60
N HIS A 104 -5.33 -4.34 -10.20
CA HIS A 104 -5.92 -3.07 -10.62
C HIS A 104 -6.49 -2.34 -9.39
N LEU A 105 -6.91 -1.08 -9.56
CA LEU A 105 -7.55 -0.31 -8.50
C LEU A 105 -9.05 -0.21 -8.77
N ARG A 106 -9.86 -0.39 -7.72
CA ARG A 106 -11.32 -0.29 -7.76
C ARG A 106 -11.83 0.73 -6.77
N TRP A 107 -12.79 1.55 -7.21
CA TRP A 107 -13.44 2.52 -6.35
C TRP A 107 -14.48 1.84 -5.46
N VAL A 108 -14.46 2.20 -4.18
CA VAL A 108 -15.42 1.75 -3.16
C VAL A 108 -15.84 2.96 -2.36
N ARG A 109 -17.14 3.09 -2.11
CA ARG A 109 -17.73 4.15 -1.30
C ARG A 109 -18.21 3.56 0.02
N LEU A 110 -17.85 4.24 1.10
CA LEU A 110 -18.30 3.92 2.45
C LEU A 110 -19.31 4.97 2.92
N ASP A 111 -20.09 4.61 3.93
CA ASP A 111 -20.98 5.53 4.63
C ASP A 111 -20.20 6.60 5.42
N ALA A 112 -20.94 7.57 6.01
CA ALA A 112 -20.38 8.65 6.81
C ALA A 112 -19.60 8.16 8.05
N THR A 113 -19.85 6.95 8.54
CA THR A 113 -19.07 6.38 9.64
C THR A 113 -17.70 5.86 9.21
N GLY A 114 -17.50 5.68 7.89
CA GLY A 114 -16.29 5.07 7.31
C GLY A 114 -16.12 3.58 7.63
N LYS A 115 -17.16 2.91 8.13
CA LYS A 115 -17.07 1.53 8.61
C LYS A 115 -18.01 0.55 7.90
N ARG A 116 -18.75 1.01 6.90
CA ARG A 116 -19.67 0.18 6.14
C ARG A 116 -19.59 0.51 4.64
N VAL A 117 -19.41 -0.54 3.83
CA VAL A 117 -19.43 -0.41 2.37
C VAL A 117 -20.88 -0.14 1.91
N GLU A 118 -21.04 0.92 1.12
CA GLU A 118 -22.30 1.24 0.44
C GLU A 118 -22.29 0.85 -1.03
N GLU A 119 -21.12 0.99 -1.67
CA GLU A 119 -21.01 0.71 -3.09
C GLU A 119 -19.61 0.20 -3.45
N VAL A 120 -19.56 -0.82 -4.29
CA VAL A 120 -18.33 -1.29 -4.95
C VAL A 120 -18.52 -1.09 -6.46
N ALA A 121 -17.67 -0.30 -7.09
CA ALA A 121 -17.74 -0.09 -8.53
C ALA A 121 -17.64 -1.43 -9.29
N SER A 122 -18.47 -1.61 -10.32
CA SER A 122 -18.52 -2.85 -11.11
C SER A 122 -17.28 -3.06 -11.99
N THR A 123 -16.57 -1.97 -12.32
CA THR A 123 -15.38 -1.98 -13.20
C THR A 123 -14.18 -1.38 -12.48
N PRO A 124 -12.95 -1.71 -12.89
CA PRO A 124 -11.75 -1.03 -12.41
C PRO A 124 -11.82 0.48 -12.60
N ALA A 125 -11.41 1.25 -11.58
CA ALA A 125 -11.22 2.69 -11.66
C ALA A 125 -9.90 3.02 -12.35
N LEU A 126 -8.83 2.27 -12.04
CA LEU A 126 -7.54 2.36 -12.71
C LEU A 126 -7.02 0.95 -12.98
N GLN A 127 -6.87 0.60 -14.26
CA GLN A 127 -6.24 -0.65 -14.69
C GLN A 127 -4.90 -0.34 -15.38
N PRO A 128 -3.97 -1.31 -15.45
CA PRO A 128 -2.72 -1.14 -16.16
C PRO A 128 -2.91 -0.76 -17.63
N GLU A 129 -2.13 0.22 -18.10
CA GLU A 129 -2.17 0.71 -19.48
C GLU A 129 -0.77 0.83 -20.11
N THR A 130 0.26 0.92 -19.28
CA THR A 130 1.62 1.17 -19.73
C THR A 130 2.52 -0.06 -19.58
N GLU A 131 3.67 -0.07 -20.25
CA GLU A 131 4.66 -1.14 -20.11
C GLU A 131 5.25 -1.27 -18.71
N TRP A 132 5.23 -0.19 -17.91
CA TRP A 132 5.65 -0.19 -16.49
C TRP A 132 4.61 -0.81 -15.55
N GLU A 133 3.41 -1.08 -16.03
CA GLU A 133 2.27 -1.60 -15.25
C GLU A 133 1.91 -3.04 -15.65
N THR A 134 2.75 -3.71 -16.45
CA THR A 134 2.49 -5.03 -17.04
C THR A 134 1.98 -6.08 -16.04
N TYR A 135 2.44 -6.04 -14.79
CA TYR A 135 2.02 -6.97 -13.74
C TYR A 135 1.01 -6.35 -12.75
N GLY A 136 0.68 -5.08 -12.92
CA GLY A 136 -0.36 -4.44 -12.14
C GLY A 136 -0.02 -3.05 -11.64
N VAL A 137 -1.07 -2.41 -11.10
CA VAL A 137 -1.02 -1.18 -10.31
C VAL A 137 -1.44 -1.51 -8.89
N GLU A 138 -0.66 -1.08 -7.90
CA GLU A 138 -0.76 -1.56 -6.52
C GLU A 138 -0.68 -0.42 -5.51
N ASP A 139 -1.26 -0.65 -4.33
CA ASP A 139 -1.04 0.08 -3.08
C ASP A 139 -1.13 1.61 -3.21
N PRO A 140 -2.26 2.17 -3.65
CA PRO A 140 -2.42 3.61 -3.81
C PRO A 140 -2.35 4.35 -2.47
N ARG A 141 -1.79 5.57 -2.49
CA ARG A 141 -1.78 6.52 -1.36
C ARG A 141 -2.34 7.84 -1.84
N ILE A 142 -3.54 8.18 -1.39
CA ILE A 142 -4.27 9.37 -1.84
C ILE A 142 -3.93 10.56 -0.94
N THR A 143 -3.58 11.68 -1.55
CA THR A 143 -3.29 12.94 -0.86
C THR A 143 -4.05 14.08 -1.53
N PRO A 144 -5.01 14.74 -0.84
CA PRO A 144 -5.58 16.00 -1.29
C PRO A 144 -4.50 17.08 -1.30
N LEU A 145 -4.27 17.72 -2.43
CA LEU A 145 -3.20 18.70 -2.59
C LEU A 145 -3.54 19.69 -3.73
N ASP A 146 -3.37 20.99 -3.51
CA ASP A 146 -3.60 22.05 -4.50
C ASP A 146 -4.96 21.95 -5.23
N GLY A 147 -6.04 21.58 -4.52
CA GLY A 147 -7.40 21.47 -5.04
C GLY A 147 -7.67 20.23 -5.92
N ARG A 148 -6.79 19.26 -5.91
CA ARG A 148 -6.91 17.96 -6.58
C ARG A 148 -6.61 16.82 -5.61
N TYR A 149 -6.96 15.60 -6.02
CA TYR A 149 -6.52 14.38 -5.37
C TYR A 149 -5.37 13.79 -6.17
N TYR A 150 -4.17 13.82 -5.61
CA TYR A 150 -3.03 13.08 -6.13
C TYR A 150 -2.97 11.74 -5.45
N PHE A 151 -2.53 10.71 -6.17
CA PHE A 151 -2.18 9.45 -5.55
C PHE A 151 -0.94 8.85 -6.18
N THR A 152 -0.07 8.39 -5.33
CA THR A 152 1.04 7.53 -5.70
C THR A 152 0.58 6.09 -5.73
N TYR A 153 1.13 5.29 -6.63
CA TYR A 153 0.86 3.86 -6.70
C TYR A 153 2.11 3.11 -7.15
N VAL A 154 2.20 1.83 -6.82
CA VAL A 154 3.28 0.98 -7.31
C VAL A 154 2.91 0.43 -8.68
N ALA A 155 3.70 0.74 -9.69
CA ALA A 155 3.63 0.16 -11.01
C ALA A 155 4.62 -1.00 -11.09
N VAL A 156 4.13 -2.21 -11.38
CA VAL A 156 4.94 -3.44 -11.39
C VAL A 156 5.09 -3.99 -12.79
N SER A 157 6.32 -4.29 -13.17
CA SER A 157 6.65 -4.75 -14.53
C SER A 157 7.92 -5.61 -14.52
N PRO A 158 8.37 -6.13 -15.69
CA PRO A 158 9.67 -6.76 -15.81
C PRO A 158 10.86 -5.87 -15.40
N HIS A 159 10.67 -4.55 -15.36
CA HIS A 159 11.68 -3.58 -14.92
C HIS A 159 11.76 -3.42 -13.39
N GLY A 160 10.91 -4.12 -12.64
CA GLY A 160 10.80 -4.03 -11.19
C GLY A 160 9.59 -3.21 -10.74
N ALA A 161 9.54 -2.91 -9.44
CA ALA A 161 8.51 -2.08 -8.84
C ALA A 161 8.97 -0.62 -8.75
N CYS A 162 8.25 0.28 -9.39
CA CYS A 162 8.50 1.71 -9.32
C CYS A 162 7.27 2.44 -8.77
N THR A 163 7.46 3.66 -8.29
CA THR A 163 6.32 4.48 -7.89
C THR A 163 5.95 5.45 -9.01
N ALA A 164 4.69 5.37 -9.43
CA ALA A 164 4.08 6.29 -10.36
C ALA A 164 3.09 7.23 -9.65
N LEU A 165 2.77 8.34 -10.31
CA LEU A 165 1.84 9.36 -9.84
C LEU A 165 0.66 9.46 -10.78
N ALA A 166 -0.54 9.57 -10.22
CA ALA A 166 -1.73 9.99 -10.94
C ALA A 166 -2.53 11.02 -10.14
N SER A 167 -3.48 11.68 -10.81
CA SER A 167 -4.38 12.63 -10.16
C SER A 167 -5.79 12.53 -10.72
N THR A 168 -6.75 12.97 -9.92
CA THR A 168 -8.16 13.05 -10.28
C THR A 168 -8.83 14.22 -9.56
N THR A 169 -10.03 14.58 -10.00
CA THR A 169 -10.93 15.50 -9.31
C THR A 169 -12.25 14.86 -8.93
N ASP A 170 -12.54 13.67 -9.47
CA ASP A 170 -13.86 13.04 -9.40
C ASP A 170 -13.85 11.52 -9.18
N PHE A 171 -12.67 10.91 -9.11
CA PHE A 171 -12.46 9.46 -9.02
C PHE A 171 -13.12 8.63 -10.14
N GLN A 172 -13.46 9.30 -11.27
CA GLN A 172 -13.95 8.68 -12.49
C GLN A 172 -12.94 8.86 -13.65
N HIS A 173 -12.28 10.01 -13.69
CA HIS A 173 -11.27 10.35 -14.70
C HIS A 173 -9.90 10.55 -14.05
N PHE A 174 -8.92 9.84 -14.55
CA PHE A 174 -7.57 9.84 -14.00
C PHE A 174 -6.56 10.36 -15.01
N THR A 175 -5.66 11.22 -14.53
CA THR A 175 -4.50 11.68 -15.30
C THR A 175 -3.25 11.03 -14.76
N ARG A 176 -2.58 10.19 -15.56
CA ARG A 176 -1.28 9.62 -15.21
C ARG A 176 -0.17 10.65 -15.47
N HIS A 177 0.72 10.80 -14.51
CA HIS A 177 1.90 11.68 -14.60
C HIS A 177 3.19 10.90 -14.84
N GLY A 178 3.13 9.57 -14.83
CA GLY A 178 4.27 8.67 -15.05
C GLY A 178 5.04 8.32 -13.78
N ILE A 179 6.20 7.72 -13.97
CA ILE A 179 7.09 7.28 -12.89
C ILE A 179 7.75 8.48 -12.24
N ILE A 180 7.64 8.59 -10.92
CA ILE A 180 8.26 9.64 -10.11
C ILE A 180 9.42 9.14 -9.25
N PHE A 181 9.44 7.85 -8.90
CA PHE A 181 10.59 7.17 -8.28
C PHE A 181 10.89 5.87 -9.05
N PRO A 182 12.10 5.71 -9.59
CA PRO A 182 12.47 4.53 -10.36
C PRO A 182 12.58 3.28 -9.51
N PRO A 183 12.66 2.08 -10.10
CA PRO A 183 12.84 0.81 -9.39
C PRO A 183 14.16 0.75 -8.59
N GLU A 184 14.24 0.05 -7.47
CA GLU A 184 13.09 -0.44 -6.67
C GLU A 184 12.71 0.62 -5.64
N ASN A 185 11.51 1.15 -5.71
CA ASN A 185 11.03 2.16 -4.76
C ASN A 185 9.52 1.99 -4.55
N LYS A 186 9.07 2.04 -3.31
CA LYS A 186 7.69 1.82 -2.87
C LYS A 186 7.29 2.77 -1.74
N ASP A 187 6.04 2.66 -1.31
CA ASP A 187 5.50 3.32 -0.11
C ASP A 187 5.74 4.82 -0.12
N VAL A 188 5.50 5.44 -1.29
CA VAL A 188 5.65 6.88 -1.43
C VAL A 188 4.40 7.59 -0.94
N LEU A 189 4.58 8.51 0.01
CA LEU A 189 3.54 9.29 0.67
C LEU A 189 3.79 10.77 0.41
N LEU A 190 2.84 11.46 -0.18
CA LEU A 190 2.94 12.91 -0.35
C LEU A 190 2.47 13.61 0.92
N PHE A 191 3.16 14.69 1.31
CA PHE A 191 2.62 15.60 2.31
C PHE A 191 1.46 16.41 1.70
N PRO A 192 0.35 16.64 2.45
CA PRO A 192 -0.84 17.29 1.91
C PRO A 192 -0.69 18.81 1.75
N GLU A 193 0.46 19.38 2.07
CA GLU A 193 0.81 20.78 1.83
C GLU A 193 2.29 20.93 1.49
N ARG A 194 2.66 22.09 0.93
CA ARG A 194 4.04 22.43 0.65
C ARG A 194 4.79 22.79 1.93
N ILE A 195 6.02 22.34 2.03
CA ILE A 195 6.91 22.59 3.15
C ILE A 195 8.04 23.49 2.63
N GLY A 196 8.13 24.71 3.17
CA GLY A 196 9.10 25.70 2.68
C GLY A 196 8.94 26.06 1.20
N GLY A 197 7.72 25.92 0.65
CA GLY A 197 7.41 26.20 -0.75
C GLY A 197 7.65 25.03 -1.71
N GLU A 198 8.19 23.89 -1.24
CA GLU A 198 8.41 22.68 -2.03
C GLU A 198 7.42 21.58 -1.61
N TYR A 199 7.09 20.67 -2.52
CA TYR A 199 6.42 19.41 -2.18
C TYR A 199 7.40 18.50 -1.47
N ALA A 200 6.91 17.75 -0.50
CA ALA A 200 7.68 16.74 0.22
C ALA A 200 7.03 15.36 0.08
N ALA A 201 7.84 14.32 0.07
CA ALA A 201 7.38 12.95 0.07
C ALA A 201 8.26 12.06 0.94
N LEU A 202 7.62 11.15 1.67
CA LEU A 202 8.32 10.00 2.23
C LEU A 202 8.35 8.89 1.17
N HIS A 203 9.43 8.13 1.13
CA HIS A 203 9.58 7.02 0.20
C HIS A 203 10.47 5.94 0.78
N ARG A 204 10.42 4.73 0.21
CA ARG A 204 11.24 3.61 0.64
C ARG A 204 11.97 2.98 -0.54
N PRO A 205 13.27 3.30 -0.73
CA PRO A 205 14.14 2.50 -1.58
C PRO A 205 14.16 1.05 -1.10
N ASN A 206 14.15 0.11 -2.03
CA ASN A 206 14.14 -1.32 -1.72
C ASN A 206 15.36 -2.00 -2.38
N PRO A 207 16.58 -1.80 -1.84
CA PRO A 207 17.80 -2.28 -2.46
C PRO A 207 17.88 -3.80 -2.46
N ASN A 208 18.42 -4.37 -3.55
CA ASN A 208 18.68 -5.80 -3.66
C ASN A 208 19.94 -6.25 -2.90
N THR A 209 20.78 -5.31 -2.50
CA THR A 209 22.00 -5.55 -1.73
C THR A 209 21.78 -5.21 -0.26
N HIS A 210 22.30 -6.05 0.63
CA HIS A 210 22.03 -6.00 2.06
C HIS A 210 23.06 -5.16 2.86
N PHE A 211 23.36 -3.96 2.41
CA PHE A 211 24.14 -3.03 3.26
C PHE A 211 23.29 -2.52 4.43
N HIS A 212 21.99 -2.31 4.20
CA HIS A 212 21.00 -1.92 5.18
C HIS A 212 19.62 -2.48 4.84
N ALA A 213 18.76 -2.68 5.83
CA ALA A 213 17.37 -3.03 5.60
C ALA A 213 16.64 -1.86 4.92
N PRO A 214 15.54 -2.11 4.15
CA PRO A 214 14.74 -1.04 3.59
C PRO A 214 14.22 -0.09 4.67
N GLU A 215 14.41 1.21 4.46
CA GLU A 215 14.17 2.28 5.43
C GLU A 215 13.39 3.45 4.82
N ILE A 216 12.82 4.31 5.68
CA ILE A 216 12.08 5.50 5.25
C ILE A 216 13.07 6.61 4.92
N TRP A 217 12.90 7.20 3.74
CA TRP A 217 13.59 8.39 3.26
C TRP A 217 12.60 9.52 3.04
N ILE A 218 13.08 10.77 3.01
CA ILE A 218 12.33 11.94 2.60
C ILE A 218 12.98 12.57 1.37
N ALA A 219 12.16 13.09 0.46
CA ALA A 219 12.58 13.79 -0.74
C ALA A 219 11.71 15.02 -0.98
N TYR A 220 12.22 15.96 -1.81
CA TYR A 220 11.56 17.22 -2.12
C TYR A 220 11.46 17.45 -3.62
N SER A 221 10.40 18.16 -4.03
CA SER A 221 10.14 18.47 -5.43
C SER A 221 9.48 19.85 -5.58
N ARG A 222 9.68 20.50 -6.73
CA ARG A 222 8.98 21.74 -7.08
C ARG A 222 7.76 21.52 -7.96
N ASP A 223 7.65 20.34 -8.57
CA ASP A 223 6.66 20.04 -9.61
C ASP A 223 5.96 18.68 -9.45
N LEU A 224 6.18 17.94 -8.32
CA LEU A 224 5.70 16.58 -8.05
C LEU A 224 6.28 15.50 -8.97
N ILE A 225 7.06 15.84 -9.98
CA ILE A 225 7.61 14.91 -10.98
C ILE A 225 9.10 14.67 -10.73
N ARG A 226 9.86 15.74 -10.54
CA ARG A 226 11.31 15.69 -10.33
C ARG A 226 11.62 15.79 -8.86
N TRP A 227 12.05 14.65 -8.29
CA TRP A 227 12.38 14.54 -6.87
C TRP A 227 13.88 14.59 -6.65
N GLY A 228 14.31 15.26 -5.59
CA GLY A 228 15.71 15.44 -5.20
C GLY A 228 15.87 15.65 -3.72
N ARG A 229 17.06 16.02 -3.27
CA ARG A 229 17.37 16.21 -1.84
C ARG A 229 16.90 15.03 -0.98
N HIS A 230 17.25 13.81 -1.43
CA HIS A 230 16.91 12.58 -0.73
C HIS A 230 17.72 12.46 0.55
N LEU A 231 17.06 12.30 1.69
CA LEU A 231 17.67 12.15 3.00
C LEU A 231 17.08 10.92 3.71
N PRO A 232 17.91 10.07 4.37
CA PRO A 232 17.39 9.02 5.22
C PRO A 232 16.67 9.64 6.42
N LEU A 233 15.52 9.07 6.78
CA LEU A 233 14.69 9.54 7.89
C LEU A 233 14.68 8.55 9.04
N TYR A 234 14.33 7.27 8.78
CA TYR A 234 14.21 6.27 9.81
C TYR A 234 14.43 4.85 9.28
N GLY A 235 15.33 4.10 9.92
CA GLY A 235 15.74 2.74 9.52
C GLY A 235 15.28 1.63 10.47
N GLY A 236 14.41 1.92 11.45
CA GLY A 236 14.05 0.93 12.47
C GLY A 236 15.12 0.83 13.57
N GLY A 237 15.02 -0.20 14.39
CA GLY A 237 15.99 -0.45 15.46
C GLY A 237 15.46 -1.34 16.58
N ARG A 238 14.17 -1.68 16.53
CA ARG A 238 13.54 -2.57 17.52
C ARG A 238 13.35 -3.97 16.93
N GLU A 239 13.08 -4.95 17.78
CA GLU A 239 12.90 -6.35 17.35
C GLU A 239 11.77 -6.50 16.32
N TRP A 240 10.64 -5.84 16.53
CA TRP A 240 9.50 -5.86 15.63
C TRP A 240 9.69 -5.04 14.33
N GLU A 241 10.79 -4.27 14.21
CA GLU A 241 11.23 -3.54 13.01
C GLU A 241 12.41 -4.23 12.30
N SER A 242 12.75 -5.45 12.67
CA SER A 242 14.05 -6.08 12.34
C SER A 242 14.23 -6.46 10.87
N ASP A 243 13.18 -6.42 10.04
CA ASP A 243 13.28 -6.72 8.61
C ASP A 243 13.24 -5.45 7.75
N ARG A 244 12.23 -4.59 7.93
CA ARG A 244 12.06 -3.33 7.19
C ARG A 244 11.11 -2.37 7.88
N VAL A 245 11.24 -1.10 7.51
CA VAL A 245 10.26 -0.04 7.85
C VAL A 245 9.92 0.75 6.60
N GLY A 246 8.69 1.27 6.51
CA GLY A 246 8.22 2.08 5.39
C GLY A 246 7.03 2.93 5.77
N GLY A 247 6.83 4.06 5.10
CA GLY A 247 5.67 4.91 5.32
C GLY A 247 4.37 4.18 4.96
N SER A 248 3.31 4.45 5.68
CA SER A 248 2.02 3.77 5.50
C SER A 248 0.92 4.71 5.06
N VAL A 249 0.70 5.78 5.79
CA VAL A 249 -0.40 6.73 5.61
C VAL A 249 0.19 8.09 5.23
N PRO A 250 -0.36 8.81 4.24
CA PRO A 250 0.06 10.20 4.00
C PRO A 250 0.08 10.99 5.31
N PRO A 251 1.15 11.75 5.61
CA PRO A 251 1.34 12.41 6.89
C PRO A 251 0.14 13.27 7.29
N LEU A 252 -0.34 13.10 8.52
CA LEU A 252 -1.50 13.84 9.05
C LEU A 252 -1.02 15.09 9.80
N ARG A 253 -1.59 16.26 9.45
CA ARG A 253 -1.30 17.51 10.17
C ARG A 253 -1.94 17.47 11.55
N VAL A 254 -1.12 17.61 12.59
CA VAL A 254 -1.55 17.75 13.99
C VAL A 254 -0.97 19.04 14.59
N ALA A 255 -1.39 19.41 15.80
CA ALA A 255 -0.99 20.68 16.41
C ALA A 255 0.53 20.88 16.48
N ASP A 256 1.27 19.83 16.84
CA ASP A 256 2.72 19.90 17.11
C ASP A 256 3.59 19.52 15.91
N GLY A 257 3.02 19.09 14.77
CA GLY A 257 3.80 18.65 13.61
C GLY A 257 3.04 17.76 12.64
N TRP A 258 3.75 16.79 12.08
CA TRP A 258 3.22 15.78 11.17
C TRP A 258 3.19 14.43 11.88
N LEU A 259 2.00 13.88 12.09
CA LEU A 259 1.88 12.49 12.54
C LEU A 259 2.10 11.58 11.33
N GLU A 260 3.20 10.85 11.36
CA GLU A 260 3.50 9.79 10.40
C GLU A 260 3.16 8.45 11.01
N ILE A 261 2.33 7.68 10.32
CA ILE A 261 2.05 6.28 10.65
C ILE A 261 2.82 5.43 9.66
N TYR A 262 3.72 4.62 10.17
CA TYR A 262 4.58 3.76 9.37
C TYR A 262 4.34 2.28 9.68
N HIS A 263 4.62 1.41 8.71
CA HIS A 263 4.65 -0.02 8.94
C HIS A 263 6.06 -0.48 9.27
N ALA A 264 6.12 -1.57 10.01
CA ALA A 264 7.34 -2.29 10.28
C ALA A 264 7.11 -3.79 10.19
N THR A 265 8.18 -4.52 9.86
CA THR A 265 8.13 -5.97 9.74
C THR A 265 9.18 -6.60 10.64
N ARG A 266 8.72 -7.51 11.49
CA ARG A 266 9.59 -8.41 12.22
C ARG A 266 10.10 -9.49 11.26
N ARG A 267 11.40 -9.72 11.25
CA ARG A 267 12.00 -10.78 10.43
C ARG A 267 11.39 -12.13 10.77
N ARG A 268 11.03 -12.88 9.75
CA ARG A 268 10.50 -14.23 9.88
C ARG A 268 11.52 -15.16 10.57
N ALA A 269 11.06 -15.90 11.57
CA ALA A 269 11.85 -16.95 12.18
C ALA A 269 11.96 -18.18 11.27
N PRO A 270 13.02 -19.00 11.39
CA PRO A 270 13.13 -20.25 10.67
C PRO A 270 11.90 -21.16 10.93
N GLY A 271 11.26 -21.64 9.85
CA GLY A 271 10.06 -22.49 9.93
C GLY A 271 8.73 -21.73 10.06
N GLU A 272 8.72 -20.44 10.29
CA GLU A 272 7.53 -19.60 10.32
C GLU A 272 6.96 -19.42 8.90
N ARG A 273 5.62 -19.45 8.74
CA ARG A 273 4.96 -19.19 7.45
C ARG A 273 4.86 -17.68 7.17
N GLY A 274 4.71 -17.30 5.88
CA GLY A 274 4.52 -15.93 5.47
C GLY A 274 5.83 -15.15 5.38
N VAL A 275 5.74 -13.85 5.60
CA VAL A 275 6.83 -12.87 5.44
C VAL A 275 7.31 -12.25 6.76
N GLY A 276 6.90 -12.80 7.87
CA GLY A 276 7.06 -12.25 9.21
C GLY A 276 5.77 -11.57 9.68
N THR A 277 5.85 -10.78 10.75
CA THR A 277 4.68 -10.05 11.29
C THR A 277 4.77 -8.59 10.86
N TYR A 278 3.73 -8.09 10.19
CA TYR A 278 3.58 -6.69 9.88
C TYR A 278 2.76 -5.96 10.95
N THR A 279 3.29 -4.84 11.42
CA THR A 279 2.68 -3.97 12.43
C THR A 279 2.70 -2.53 11.94
N ALA A 280 1.93 -1.65 12.59
CA ALA A 280 2.04 -0.22 12.37
C ALA A 280 2.42 0.50 13.67
N ALA A 281 3.19 1.55 13.53
CA ALA A 281 3.59 2.43 14.62
C ALA A 281 3.53 3.89 14.18
N ALA A 282 3.85 4.82 15.09
CA ALA A 282 3.72 6.23 14.82
C ALA A 282 4.95 7.02 15.28
N MET A 283 5.22 8.12 14.56
CA MET A 283 6.20 9.14 14.92
C MET A 283 5.66 10.54 14.62
N LEU A 284 6.17 11.54 15.31
CA LEU A 284 5.88 12.94 15.08
C LEU A 284 7.07 13.62 14.41
N LEU A 285 6.85 14.18 13.23
CA LEU A 285 7.87 14.92 12.49
C LEU A 285 7.71 16.42 12.71
N HIS A 286 8.84 17.14 12.61
CA HIS A 286 8.83 18.60 12.76
C HIS A 286 7.99 19.28 11.66
N PRO A 287 7.17 20.29 11.98
CA PRO A 287 6.22 20.87 11.03
C PRO A 287 6.88 21.55 9.79
N GLU A 288 8.04 22.18 9.96
CA GLU A 288 8.73 22.90 8.89
C GLU A 288 9.99 22.16 8.37
N GLN A 289 10.46 21.17 9.11
CA GLN A 289 11.64 20.36 8.79
C GLN A 289 11.32 18.87 9.04
N PRO A 290 10.44 18.25 8.22
CA PRO A 290 9.94 16.91 8.49
C PRO A 290 11.00 15.81 8.42
N GLU A 291 12.22 16.12 7.97
CA GLU A 291 13.41 15.27 8.15
C GLU A 291 13.86 15.15 9.62
N ARG A 292 13.25 15.89 10.54
CA ARG A 292 13.52 15.81 12.00
C ARG A 292 12.38 15.14 12.71
N ILE A 293 12.66 13.99 13.31
CA ILE A 293 11.73 13.29 14.19
C ILE A 293 11.74 14.00 15.54
N LEU A 294 10.58 14.45 16.01
CA LEU A 294 10.40 15.10 17.31
C LEU A 294 10.11 14.08 18.41
N LYS A 295 9.26 13.12 18.12
CA LYS A 295 8.81 12.06 19.05
C LYS A 295 8.59 10.76 18.30
N MET A 296 8.71 9.64 19.01
CA MET A 296 8.49 8.32 18.41
C MET A 296 7.90 7.34 19.43
N GLY A 297 6.90 6.58 18.99
CA GLY A 297 6.36 5.49 19.78
C GLY A 297 7.39 4.36 19.99
N THR A 298 7.36 3.74 21.15
CA THR A 298 8.25 2.59 21.46
C THR A 298 7.61 1.26 21.13
N GLU A 299 6.29 1.23 20.99
CA GLU A 299 5.48 0.04 20.72
C GLU A 299 4.61 0.27 19.48
N PRO A 300 4.19 -0.79 18.77
CA PRO A 300 3.21 -0.68 17.71
C PRO A 300 1.88 -0.10 18.20
N ILE A 301 1.22 0.68 17.36
CA ILE A 301 -0.16 1.16 17.59
C ILE A 301 -1.21 0.22 16.98
N LEU A 302 -0.80 -0.66 16.06
CA LEU A 302 -1.65 -1.66 15.42
C LEU A 302 -0.84 -2.94 15.17
N MET A 303 -1.37 -4.09 15.59
CA MET A 303 -0.79 -5.42 15.40
C MET A 303 -1.89 -6.40 14.96
N PRO A 304 -1.56 -7.53 14.30
CA PRO A 304 -2.54 -8.55 13.95
C PRO A 304 -3.19 -9.17 15.19
N GLU A 305 -4.49 -8.95 15.38
CA GLU A 305 -5.28 -9.47 16.52
C GLU A 305 -6.50 -10.26 16.06
N ALA A 306 -7.27 -9.74 15.11
CA ALA A 306 -8.45 -10.40 14.57
C ALA A 306 -8.06 -11.60 13.68
N GLU A 307 -8.97 -12.57 13.55
CA GLU A 307 -8.76 -13.76 12.73
C GLU A 307 -8.40 -13.39 11.27
N PHE A 308 -9.13 -12.43 10.65
CA PHE A 308 -8.89 -11.99 9.29
C PHE A 308 -7.57 -11.23 9.08
N GLU A 309 -6.88 -10.83 10.16
CA GLU A 309 -5.54 -10.24 10.13
C GLU A 309 -4.44 -11.30 10.27
N ARG A 310 -4.77 -12.43 10.90
CA ARG A 310 -3.85 -13.54 11.18
C ARG A 310 -3.87 -14.60 10.10
N GLU A 311 -5.02 -14.79 9.45
CA GLU A 311 -5.25 -15.82 8.45
C GLU A 311 -5.61 -15.21 7.09
N GLY A 312 -4.93 -15.65 6.03
CA GLY A 312 -5.16 -15.17 4.68
C GLY A 312 -4.04 -15.56 3.71
N PHE A 313 -3.95 -14.84 2.60
CA PHE A 313 -2.97 -15.08 1.55
C PHE A 313 -1.53 -14.89 2.05
N VAL A 314 -1.30 -13.88 2.90
CA VAL A 314 -0.07 -13.69 3.68
C VAL A 314 -0.47 -13.46 5.13
N PRO A 315 -0.29 -14.46 6.02
CA PRO A 315 -0.75 -14.38 7.40
C PRO A 315 0.03 -13.35 8.23
N ASN A 316 -0.62 -12.86 9.33
CA ASN A 316 -0.04 -11.93 10.31
C ASN A 316 0.35 -10.57 9.71
N VAL A 317 -0.55 -9.97 8.93
CA VAL A 317 -0.35 -8.65 8.31
C VAL A 317 -1.46 -7.69 8.68
N VAL A 318 -1.07 -6.52 9.20
CA VAL A 318 -1.84 -5.27 9.18
C VAL A 318 -0.98 -4.22 8.47
N PHE A 319 -1.44 -3.76 7.31
CA PHE A 319 -0.68 -2.85 6.47
C PHE A 319 -1.51 -1.59 6.15
N PRO A 320 -1.48 -0.56 7.03
CA PRO A 320 -2.23 0.67 6.81
C PRO A 320 -1.76 1.37 5.52
N THR A 321 -2.72 1.94 4.80
CA THR A 321 -2.47 2.62 3.52
C THR A 321 -3.22 3.93 3.39
N GLY A 322 -4.04 4.25 4.38
CA GLY A 322 -4.74 5.52 4.46
C GLY A 322 -5.45 5.68 5.79
N ALA A 323 -5.82 6.92 6.10
CA ALA A 323 -6.54 7.25 7.32
C ALA A 323 -7.55 8.37 7.09
N VAL A 324 -8.58 8.38 7.92
CA VAL A 324 -9.48 9.52 8.11
C VAL A 324 -9.42 9.94 9.57
N LEU A 325 -9.24 11.22 9.80
CA LEU A 325 -9.26 11.82 11.13
C LEU A 325 -10.50 12.69 11.28
N HIS A 326 -11.31 12.38 12.26
CA HIS A 326 -12.46 13.18 12.65
C HIS A 326 -12.42 13.39 14.16
N ASP A 327 -12.13 14.61 14.60
CA ASP A 327 -11.88 14.96 16.01
C ASP A 327 -10.79 14.07 16.63
N ASP A 328 -11.12 13.25 17.65
CA ASP A 328 -10.20 12.28 18.28
C ASP A 328 -10.26 10.88 17.64
N HIS A 329 -11.15 10.67 16.67
CA HIS A 329 -11.37 9.38 16.02
C HIS A 329 -10.43 9.24 14.82
N LEU A 330 -9.41 8.42 14.95
CA LEU A 330 -8.47 8.07 13.88
C LEU A 330 -8.88 6.71 13.30
N LEU A 331 -9.47 6.72 12.11
CA LEU A 331 -9.79 5.52 11.34
C LEU A 331 -8.59 5.15 10.47
N LEU A 332 -7.96 4.02 10.77
CA LEU A 332 -6.86 3.46 9.96
C LEU A 332 -7.42 2.37 9.06
N TYR A 333 -7.28 2.55 7.74
CA TYR A 333 -7.64 1.56 6.73
C TYR A 333 -6.40 0.80 6.29
N TYR A 334 -6.52 -0.52 6.25
CA TYR A 334 -5.38 -1.40 6.02
C TYR A 334 -5.72 -2.63 5.19
N GLY A 335 -4.69 -3.20 4.55
CA GLY A 335 -4.72 -4.56 4.07
C GLY A 335 -4.50 -5.52 5.23
N ALA A 336 -5.40 -6.48 5.37
CA ALA A 336 -5.33 -7.51 6.40
C ALA A 336 -4.99 -8.86 5.77
N ALA A 337 -3.92 -9.49 6.25
CA ALA A 337 -3.39 -10.79 5.79
C ALA A 337 -3.26 -10.87 4.25
N ASP A 338 -2.96 -9.74 3.57
CA ASP A 338 -2.95 -9.58 2.10
C ASP A 338 -4.22 -10.15 1.41
N THR A 339 -5.35 -10.11 2.09
CA THR A 339 -6.59 -10.78 1.64
C THR A 339 -7.78 -9.84 1.60
N CYS A 340 -8.04 -9.09 2.66
CA CYS A 340 -9.22 -8.23 2.78
C CYS A 340 -8.86 -6.82 3.24
N VAL A 341 -9.81 -5.89 3.11
CA VAL A 341 -9.71 -4.54 3.66
C VAL A 341 -10.25 -4.53 5.08
N GLY A 342 -9.45 -4.05 6.02
CA GLY A 342 -9.85 -3.76 7.38
C GLY A 342 -9.87 -2.27 7.69
N VAL A 343 -10.61 -1.87 8.72
CA VAL A 343 -10.52 -0.58 9.39
C VAL A 343 -10.42 -0.77 10.89
N ALA A 344 -9.49 -0.07 11.51
CA ALA A 344 -9.37 0.02 12.97
C ALA A 344 -9.58 1.47 13.41
N GLU A 345 -10.37 1.67 14.45
CA GLU A 345 -10.54 2.97 15.09
C GLU A 345 -9.64 3.09 16.32
N LEU A 346 -8.90 4.19 16.39
CA LEU A 346 -8.00 4.54 17.49
C LEU A 346 -8.33 5.94 18.00
N SER A 347 -7.99 6.26 19.26
CA SER A 347 -7.96 7.63 19.74
C SER A 347 -6.66 8.32 19.30
N LEU A 348 -6.75 9.44 18.59
CA LEU A 348 -5.60 10.27 18.23
C LEU A 348 -4.81 10.70 19.48
N GLN A 349 -5.52 11.09 20.55
CA GLN A 349 -4.89 11.50 21.82
C GLN A 349 -4.08 10.35 22.43
N GLN A 350 -4.58 9.09 22.36
CA GLN A 350 -3.81 7.94 22.84
C GLN A 350 -2.57 7.69 21.96
N VAL A 351 -2.73 7.81 20.64
CA VAL A 351 -1.59 7.69 19.71
C VAL A 351 -0.54 8.75 20.04
N LEU A 352 -0.91 10.04 20.13
CA LEU A 352 0.03 11.12 20.45
C LEU A 352 0.68 10.97 21.83
N LYS A 353 -0.05 10.49 22.84
CA LYS A 353 0.50 10.20 24.20
C LYS A 353 1.44 9.00 24.21
N SER A 354 1.34 8.07 23.27
CA SER A 354 2.26 6.93 23.15
C SER A 354 3.62 7.32 22.57
N LEU A 355 3.72 8.49 21.94
CA LEU A 355 4.97 9.06 21.46
C LEU A 355 5.72 9.68 22.64
N GLY A 356 6.83 9.11 23.03
CA GLY A 356 7.64 9.55 24.16
C GLY A 356 8.27 10.95 24.01
#